data_f350704895989fd58e2693798df259b5
#
_entry.id   f350704895989fd58e2693798df259b5
#
_cell.length_a   1.000
_cell.length_b   1.000
_cell.length_c   1.000
_cell.angle_alpha   90.00
_cell.angle_beta   90.00
_cell.angle_gamma   90.00
#
_symmetry.space_group_name_H-M   'P 1'
#
loop_
_entity.id
_entity.type
_entity.pdbx_description
1 polymer ?
#
loop_
_entity_poly.entity_id
_entity_poly.type
_entity_poly.pdbx_seq_one_letter_code
_entity_poly.pdbx_strand_id
1 'polypeptide(L)'
;MHKHALTTAMAGALLMLGACNNDKGAAGNGGTEAQTSEAQKAAGNKTIGAGIPANSQFMAAAKAAGLDQTLAGPGPYTVLVPADAAFAAAPAGTFDAKPENRAQITGVLTNLILPGTVLAADIDKAIETGKGKAVLATMGGGTVTATKEGGKIVLTDSAGHKATITQADQQYTNGVVHQIDAVLMPAARQAGAGAGATSNTTG
;
A
#
# COMPACT_ATOMS: atom_id res chain seq x y z
N MET A 1 31.94 -60.98 -8.32
CA MET A 1 31.55 -62.21 -7.58
C MET A 1 30.32 -61.89 -6.77
N HIS A 2 29.27 -62.69 -6.97
CA HIS A 2 28.02 -62.87 -6.20
C HIS A 2 27.02 -61.73 -6.30
N LYS A 3 26.01 -61.77 -7.12
CA LYS A 3 24.87 -62.72 -7.36
C LYS A 3 23.79 -62.69 -6.26
N HIS A 4 22.58 -62.53 -6.78
CA HIS A 4 21.26 -63.02 -6.34
C HIS A 4 20.46 -62.06 -5.47
N ALA A 5 19.18 -61.96 -5.55
CA ALA A 5 18.11 -62.46 -6.41
C ALA A 5 16.80 -61.86 -5.87
N LEU A 6 15.90 -61.53 -6.78
CA LEU A 6 14.47 -61.85 -6.87
C LEU A 6 13.69 -62.20 -5.58
N THR A 7 12.54 -61.55 -5.40
CA THR A 7 11.21 -62.18 -5.34
C THR A 7 10.15 -61.07 -5.06
N THR A 8 9.24 -60.77 -5.97
CA THR A 8 7.90 -61.30 -6.21
C THR A 8 6.77 -60.69 -5.36
N ALA A 9 5.95 -59.94 -6.02
CA ALA A 9 4.49 -59.86 -6.10
C ALA A 9 3.65 -59.86 -4.81
N MET A 10 2.73 -58.88 -4.69
CA MET A 10 1.30 -59.23 -4.67
C MET A 10 0.43 -57.98 -4.94
N ALA A 11 -0.58 -58.24 -5.72
CA ALA A 11 -1.64 -57.39 -6.19
C ALA A 11 -2.58 -56.92 -5.05
N GLY A 12 -3.13 -55.73 -5.21
CA GLY A 12 -4.25 -55.26 -4.42
C GLY A 12 -4.95 -54.15 -5.20
N ALA A 13 -5.83 -54.56 -6.09
CA ALA A 13 -6.75 -53.68 -6.77
C ALA A 13 -7.81 -53.17 -5.80
N LEU A 14 -7.97 -51.87 -5.66
CA LEU A 14 -9.20 -51.29 -5.17
C LEU A 14 -9.59 -50.10 -6.05
N LEU A 15 -10.61 -50.36 -6.90
CA LEU A 15 -11.32 -49.33 -7.63
C LEU A 15 -12.08 -48.45 -6.65
N MET A 16 -11.86 -47.15 -6.70
CA MET A 16 -12.86 -46.17 -6.34
C MET A 16 -12.99 -45.18 -7.46
N LEU A 17 -14.14 -45.21 -8.10
CA LEU A 17 -14.66 -44.20 -8.99
C LEU A 17 -14.90 -42.92 -8.18
N GLY A 18 -14.48 -41.76 -8.70
CA GLY A 18 -14.80 -40.49 -8.10
C GLY A 18 -14.40 -39.33 -8.99
N ALA A 19 -15.32 -38.94 -9.87
CA ALA A 19 -15.53 -37.60 -10.44
C ALA A 19 -14.36 -36.91 -11.15
N CYS A 20 -14.45 -36.94 -12.49
CA CYS A 20 -13.86 -35.92 -13.34
C CYS A 20 -14.38 -34.56 -12.96
N ASN A 21 -13.52 -33.66 -12.55
CA ASN A 21 -13.73 -32.24 -12.77
C ASN A 21 -12.65 -31.74 -13.72
N ASN A 22 -13.12 -31.40 -14.90
CA ASN A 22 -12.34 -30.93 -16.03
C ASN A 22 -12.11 -29.43 -15.80
N ASP A 23 -10.95 -29.05 -15.32
CA ASP A 23 -10.48 -27.69 -15.41
C ASP A 23 -9.12 -27.65 -16.10
N LYS A 24 -9.19 -27.26 -17.37
CA LYS A 24 -8.05 -26.77 -18.12
C LYS A 24 -7.67 -25.41 -17.54
N GLY A 25 -6.59 -25.34 -16.80
CA GLY A 25 -6.03 -24.08 -16.30
C GLY A 25 -4.52 -24.20 -16.17
N ALA A 26 -3.85 -23.71 -17.17
CA ALA A 26 -2.49 -23.17 -17.26
C ALA A 26 -1.62 -23.28 -15.99
N ALA A 27 -0.47 -23.91 -16.15
CA ALA A 27 0.68 -23.80 -15.28
C ALA A 27 1.09 -22.31 -15.14
N GLY A 28 1.06 -21.79 -13.94
CA GLY A 28 1.46 -20.41 -13.59
C GLY A 28 1.71 -20.28 -12.10
N ASN A 29 2.97 -20.37 -11.73
CA ASN A 29 3.61 -19.70 -10.60
C ASN A 29 2.85 -19.67 -9.25
N GLY A 30 2.71 -20.82 -8.61
CA GLY A 30 2.05 -20.96 -7.31
C GLY A 30 2.97 -20.69 -6.12
N GLY A 31 3.33 -19.44 -5.86
CA GLY A 31 4.14 -19.10 -4.68
C GLY A 31 3.73 -17.82 -3.95
N THR A 32 3.02 -16.93 -4.62
CA THR A 32 2.74 -15.58 -4.07
C THR A 32 1.26 -15.35 -3.74
N GLU A 33 0.34 -16.10 -4.34
CA GLU A 33 -1.10 -15.86 -4.18
C GLU A 33 -1.69 -16.38 -2.86
N ALA A 34 -1.14 -17.46 -2.30
CA ALA A 34 -1.64 -18.03 -1.06
C ALA A 34 -1.31 -17.16 0.17
N GLN A 35 -0.14 -16.52 0.18
CA GLN A 35 0.27 -15.62 1.28
C GLN A 35 -0.48 -14.29 1.24
N THR A 36 -0.83 -13.80 0.04
CA THR A 36 -1.62 -12.56 -0.13
C THR A 36 -3.05 -12.74 0.37
N SER A 37 -3.68 -13.87 0.08
CA SER A 37 -5.09 -14.14 0.48
C SER A 37 -5.24 -14.32 2.00
N GLU A 38 -4.28 -14.94 2.68
CA GLU A 38 -4.33 -15.09 4.13
C GLU A 38 -4.05 -13.76 4.86
N ALA A 39 -3.10 -12.96 4.36
CA ALA A 39 -2.83 -11.63 4.91
C ALA A 39 -4.02 -10.68 4.71
N GLN A 40 -4.69 -10.72 3.56
CA GLN A 40 -5.90 -9.97 3.27
C GLN A 40 -7.06 -10.39 4.18
N LYS A 41 -7.23 -11.68 4.43
CA LYS A 41 -8.28 -12.23 5.29
C LYS A 41 -8.03 -11.93 6.78
N ALA A 42 -6.77 -11.90 7.21
CA ALA A 42 -6.39 -11.57 8.58
C ALA A 42 -6.53 -10.07 8.89
N ALA A 43 -6.43 -9.21 7.90
CA ALA A 43 -6.61 -7.76 8.04
C ALA A 43 -8.10 -7.37 8.19
N GLY A 44 -9.02 -8.10 7.55
CA GLY A 44 -10.43 -7.75 7.42
C GLY A 44 -11.25 -7.56 8.69
N ASN A 45 -10.75 -7.96 9.87
CA ASN A 45 -11.43 -7.80 11.16
C ASN A 45 -10.79 -6.71 12.06
N LYS A 46 -9.82 -5.96 11.56
CA LYS A 46 -9.12 -4.93 12.31
C LYS A 46 -9.23 -3.60 11.59
N THR A 47 -9.11 -2.50 12.33
CA THR A 47 -8.90 -1.18 11.73
C THR A 47 -7.47 -1.09 11.19
N ILE A 48 -7.21 -0.14 10.30
CA ILE A 48 -5.88 0.12 9.75
C ILE A 48 -4.86 0.34 10.88
N GLY A 49 -5.24 1.15 11.90
CA GLY A 49 -4.37 1.41 13.04
C GLY A 49 -4.05 0.18 13.90
N ALA A 50 -4.96 -0.81 13.94
CA ALA A 50 -4.76 -2.07 14.68
C ALA A 50 -4.10 -3.16 13.84
N GLY A 51 -4.12 -3.02 12.52
CA GLY A 51 -3.58 -4.01 11.58
C GLY A 51 -2.13 -3.76 11.19
N ILE A 52 -1.70 -2.50 11.14
CA ILE A 52 -0.30 -2.17 10.90
C ILE A 52 0.51 -2.48 12.18
N PRO A 53 1.68 -3.14 12.06
CA PRO A 53 2.50 -3.47 13.22
C PRO A 53 2.85 -2.23 14.05
N ALA A 54 2.61 -2.30 15.36
CA ALA A 54 2.81 -1.17 16.27
C ALA A 54 4.28 -0.73 16.40
N ASN A 55 5.22 -1.61 16.04
CA ASN A 55 6.66 -1.38 16.01
C ASN A 55 7.19 -0.94 14.64
N SER A 56 6.32 -0.77 13.64
CA SER A 56 6.73 -0.25 12.33
C SER A 56 7.09 1.24 12.40
N GLN A 57 8.00 1.66 11.52
CA GLN A 57 8.38 3.08 11.40
C GLN A 57 7.17 3.96 11.06
N PHE A 58 6.26 3.45 10.23
CA PHE A 58 5.03 4.16 9.89
C PHE A 58 4.17 4.44 11.12
N MET A 59 3.95 3.45 12.00
CA MET A 59 3.16 3.65 13.23
C MET A 59 3.87 4.54 14.24
N ALA A 60 5.20 4.49 14.31
CA ALA A 60 5.99 5.42 15.15
C ALA A 60 5.78 6.86 14.66
N ALA A 61 5.87 7.10 13.34
CA ALA A 61 5.63 8.40 12.74
C ALA A 61 4.16 8.85 12.92
N ALA A 62 3.19 7.94 12.76
CA ALA A 62 1.78 8.22 12.94
C ALA A 62 1.45 8.68 14.37
N LYS A 63 2.04 8.03 15.37
CA LYS A 63 1.93 8.43 16.79
C LYS A 63 2.59 9.79 17.04
N ALA A 64 3.78 10.03 16.51
CA ALA A 64 4.46 11.31 16.62
C ALA A 64 3.64 12.46 16.01
N ALA A 65 2.93 12.19 14.91
CA ALA A 65 2.02 13.13 14.27
C ALA A 65 0.66 13.26 14.98
N GLY A 66 0.28 12.31 15.85
CA GLY A 66 -1.06 12.22 16.45
C GLY A 66 -2.14 11.71 15.50
N LEU A 67 -1.75 10.94 14.49
CA LEU A 67 -2.65 10.36 13.48
C LEU A 67 -3.06 8.91 13.78
N ASP A 68 -2.51 8.31 14.83
CA ASP A 68 -2.85 6.96 15.27
C ASP A 68 -4.35 6.80 15.56
N GLN A 69 -4.97 7.79 16.19
CA GLN A 69 -6.41 7.82 16.44
C GLN A 69 -7.22 7.92 15.13
N THR A 70 -6.74 8.67 14.15
CA THR A 70 -7.38 8.79 12.84
C THR A 70 -7.34 7.44 12.11
N LEU A 71 -6.22 6.74 12.15
CA LEU A 71 -6.07 5.41 11.53
C LEU A 71 -6.89 4.32 12.24
N ALA A 72 -7.21 4.51 13.51
CA ALA A 72 -8.08 3.64 14.29
C ALA A 72 -9.57 4.03 14.19
N GLY A 73 -9.86 5.26 13.76
CA GLY A 73 -11.20 5.85 13.68
C GLY A 73 -12.02 5.34 12.50
N PRO A 74 -13.25 5.83 12.36
CA PRO A 74 -14.13 5.47 11.27
C PRO A 74 -13.58 6.00 9.92
N GLY A 75 -13.60 5.12 8.90
CA GLY A 75 -13.20 5.46 7.54
C GLY A 75 -14.38 5.81 6.63
N PRO A 76 -14.27 5.60 5.33
CA PRO A 76 -13.20 4.83 4.67
C PRO A 76 -11.96 5.64 4.32
N TYR A 77 -10.79 4.99 4.44
CA TYR A 77 -9.50 5.55 4.03
C TYR A 77 -8.72 4.58 3.14
N THR A 78 -7.90 5.11 2.25
CA THR A 78 -6.82 4.35 1.61
C THR A 78 -5.50 4.89 2.11
N VAL A 79 -4.66 4.03 2.66
CA VAL A 79 -3.38 4.44 3.26
C VAL A 79 -2.23 3.81 2.48
N LEU A 80 -1.33 4.66 2.00
CA LEU A 80 -0.08 4.26 1.39
C LEU A 80 0.95 4.08 2.50
N VAL A 81 1.34 2.84 2.78
CA VAL A 81 2.26 2.52 3.89
C VAL A 81 3.64 2.20 3.33
N PRO A 82 4.63 3.09 3.53
CA PRO A 82 5.99 2.80 3.14
C PRO A 82 6.58 1.65 3.96
N ALA A 83 7.38 0.80 3.34
CA ALA A 83 8.16 -0.20 4.05
C ALA A 83 9.15 0.47 5.02
N ASP A 84 9.53 -0.19 6.10
CA ASP A 84 10.45 0.37 7.09
C ASP A 84 11.78 0.80 6.48
N ALA A 85 12.28 0.07 5.48
CA ALA A 85 13.47 0.43 4.73
C ALA A 85 13.35 1.78 3.98
N ALA A 86 12.13 2.14 3.57
CA ALA A 86 11.87 3.40 2.88
C ALA A 86 12.07 4.62 3.81
N PHE A 87 11.76 4.47 5.10
CA PHE A 87 12.02 5.52 6.10
C PHE A 87 13.52 5.73 6.33
N ALA A 88 14.33 4.66 6.24
CA ALA A 88 15.78 4.76 6.35
C ALA A 88 16.42 5.50 5.15
N ALA A 89 15.77 5.48 4.00
CA ALA A 89 16.20 6.20 2.79
C ALA A 89 15.78 7.69 2.81
N ALA A 90 14.89 8.09 3.69
CA ALA A 90 14.50 9.49 3.85
C ALA A 90 15.63 10.33 4.49
N PRO A 91 15.65 11.65 4.29
CA PRO A 91 16.63 12.52 4.94
C PRO A 91 16.66 12.31 6.44
N ALA A 92 17.87 12.20 7.01
CA ALA A 92 18.07 11.94 8.43
C ALA A 92 17.30 12.97 9.30
N GLY A 93 16.64 12.48 10.33
CA GLY A 93 15.90 13.32 11.27
C GLY A 93 14.48 13.71 10.82
N THR A 94 14.08 13.43 9.57
CA THR A 94 12.74 13.79 9.06
C THR A 94 11.61 13.20 9.89
N PHE A 95 11.78 11.96 10.35
CA PHE A 95 10.78 11.20 11.10
C PHE A 95 11.14 11.04 12.58
N ASP A 96 12.14 11.79 13.08
CA ASP A 96 12.41 11.82 14.51
C ASP A 96 11.18 12.34 15.27
N ALA A 97 10.77 11.62 16.31
CA ALA A 97 9.61 11.98 17.15
C ALA A 97 9.91 13.19 18.05
N LYS A 98 10.31 14.28 17.44
CA LYS A 98 10.60 15.56 18.12
C LYS A 98 9.46 16.55 17.89
N PRO A 99 9.14 17.41 18.85
CA PRO A 99 8.07 18.40 18.72
C PRO A 99 8.20 19.28 17.47
N GLU A 100 9.42 19.69 17.12
CA GLU A 100 9.72 20.51 15.93
C GLU A 100 9.41 19.79 14.61
N ASN A 101 9.50 18.46 14.57
CA ASN A 101 9.27 17.68 13.37
C ASN A 101 7.78 17.30 13.18
N ARG A 102 6.95 17.50 14.20
CA ARG A 102 5.57 17.05 14.20
C ARG A 102 4.77 17.57 13.01
N ALA A 103 4.89 18.84 12.69
CA ALA A 103 4.18 19.45 11.57
C ALA A 103 4.62 18.85 10.23
N GLN A 104 5.92 18.61 10.07
CA GLN A 104 6.46 17.96 8.86
C GLN A 104 5.99 16.51 8.74
N ILE A 105 6.11 15.73 9.82
CA ILE A 105 5.64 14.34 9.84
C ILE A 105 4.14 14.27 9.51
N THR A 106 3.33 15.14 10.13
CA THR A 106 1.89 15.22 9.85
C THR A 106 1.63 15.53 8.38
N GLY A 107 2.36 16.48 7.80
CA GLY A 107 2.25 16.83 6.39
C GLY A 107 2.57 15.67 5.45
N VAL A 108 3.65 14.93 5.72
CA VAL A 108 4.02 13.74 4.95
C VAL A 108 2.96 12.64 5.10
N LEU A 109 2.57 12.31 6.32
CA LEU A 109 1.61 11.21 6.56
C LEU A 109 0.21 11.51 6.00
N THR A 110 -0.29 12.73 6.13
CA THR A 110 -1.57 13.12 5.53
C THR A 110 -1.53 13.07 4.01
N ASN A 111 -0.35 13.26 3.42
CA ASN A 111 -0.16 13.08 1.97
C ASN A 111 -0.13 11.59 1.54
N LEU A 112 0.09 10.67 2.47
CA LEU A 112 0.01 9.22 2.24
C LEU A 112 -1.39 8.65 2.49
N ILE A 113 -2.35 9.47 2.91
CA ILE A 113 -3.74 9.05 3.16
C ILE A 113 -4.63 9.66 2.08
N LEU A 114 -5.39 8.80 1.40
CA LEU A 114 -6.41 9.19 0.44
C LEU A 114 -7.80 9.02 1.06
N PRO A 115 -8.72 9.94 0.81
CA PRO A 115 -10.11 9.78 1.24
C PRO A 115 -10.80 8.69 0.41
N GLY A 116 -11.58 7.83 1.06
CA GLY A 116 -12.33 6.76 0.41
C GLY A 116 -11.53 5.47 0.28
N THR A 117 -12.21 4.44 -0.24
CA THR A 117 -11.62 3.14 -0.56
C THR A 117 -11.21 3.13 -2.03
N VAL A 118 -9.93 3.08 -2.29
CA VAL A 118 -9.36 3.02 -3.64
C VAL A 118 -8.59 1.71 -3.79
N LEU A 119 -9.08 0.80 -4.61
CA LEU A 119 -8.42 -0.47 -4.90
C LEU A 119 -7.40 -0.31 -6.03
N ALA A 120 -6.45 -1.23 -6.13
CA ALA A 120 -5.47 -1.22 -7.23
C ALA A 120 -6.15 -1.31 -8.60
N ALA A 121 -7.24 -2.06 -8.71
CA ALA A 121 -8.04 -2.14 -9.93
C ALA A 121 -8.69 -0.80 -10.30
N ASP A 122 -9.11 -0.01 -9.32
CA ASP A 122 -9.66 1.34 -9.55
C ASP A 122 -8.57 2.30 -10.04
N ILE A 123 -7.37 2.19 -9.46
CA ILE A 123 -6.20 2.96 -9.89
C ILE A 123 -5.83 2.59 -11.34
N ASP A 124 -5.76 1.29 -11.65
CA ASP A 124 -5.46 0.80 -13.01
C ASP A 124 -6.47 1.34 -14.02
N LYS A 125 -7.76 1.22 -13.73
CA LYS A 125 -8.84 1.75 -14.58
C LYS A 125 -8.75 3.28 -14.75
N ALA A 126 -8.42 3.99 -13.67
CA ALA A 126 -8.24 5.44 -13.74
C ALA A 126 -7.01 5.82 -14.59
N ILE A 127 -5.93 5.03 -14.55
CA ILE A 127 -4.74 5.21 -15.39
C ILE A 127 -5.11 5.00 -16.87
N GLU A 128 -5.84 3.93 -17.19
CA GLU A 128 -6.29 3.65 -18.56
C GLU A 128 -7.18 4.77 -19.11
N THR A 129 -8.18 5.20 -18.34
CA THR A 129 -9.09 6.28 -18.70
C THR A 129 -8.37 7.63 -18.81
N GLY A 130 -7.38 7.85 -17.97
CA GLY A 130 -6.56 9.07 -17.88
C GLY A 130 -5.38 9.12 -18.85
N LYS A 131 -5.41 8.28 -19.91
CA LYS A 131 -4.34 8.23 -20.94
C LYS A 131 -2.95 7.93 -20.36
N GLY A 132 -2.85 6.94 -19.49
CA GLY A 132 -1.61 6.47 -18.91
C GLY A 132 -1.27 7.07 -17.55
N LYS A 133 -2.13 7.92 -16.98
CA LYS A 133 -1.94 8.49 -15.64
C LYS A 133 -3.27 8.74 -14.92
N ALA A 134 -3.27 8.57 -13.61
CA ALA A 134 -4.38 8.95 -12.74
C ALA A 134 -3.88 9.91 -11.67
N VAL A 135 -4.69 10.90 -11.32
CA VAL A 135 -4.38 11.86 -10.25
C VAL A 135 -5.25 11.55 -9.04
N LEU A 136 -4.61 11.23 -7.93
CA LEU A 136 -5.24 10.88 -6.66
C LEU A 136 -5.09 12.04 -5.69
N ALA A 137 -6.21 12.55 -5.17
CA ALA A 137 -6.18 13.58 -4.13
C ALA A 137 -5.84 12.97 -2.78
N THR A 138 -5.04 13.66 -1.98
CA THR A 138 -4.63 13.23 -0.65
C THR A 138 -5.32 14.05 0.44
N MET A 139 -5.45 13.50 1.65
CA MET A 139 -5.98 14.24 2.81
C MET A 139 -5.11 15.43 3.21
N GLY A 140 -3.83 15.41 2.86
CA GLY A 140 -2.92 16.55 3.02
C GLY A 140 -3.22 17.71 2.08
N GLY A 141 -4.20 17.59 1.18
CA GLY A 141 -4.55 18.60 0.17
C GLY A 141 -3.58 18.66 -1.00
N GLY A 142 -2.66 17.68 -1.10
CA GLY A 142 -1.81 17.46 -2.27
C GLY A 142 -2.42 16.45 -3.24
N THR A 143 -1.64 16.11 -4.25
CA THR A 143 -1.99 15.07 -5.22
C THR A 143 -0.83 14.10 -5.42
N VAL A 144 -1.18 12.86 -5.70
CA VAL A 144 -0.25 11.81 -6.12
C VAL A 144 -0.68 11.35 -7.49
N THR A 145 0.25 11.30 -8.43
CA THR A 145 -0.01 10.80 -9.79
C THR A 145 0.37 9.33 -9.85
N ALA A 146 -0.58 8.49 -10.22
CA ALA A 146 -0.34 7.08 -10.48
C ALA A 146 -0.12 6.83 -11.97
N THR A 147 0.89 6.02 -12.28
CA THR A 147 1.23 5.56 -13.65
C THR A 147 1.49 4.06 -13.60
N LYS A 148 1.54 3.41 -14.76
CA LYS A 148 1.89 2.00 -14.86
C LYS A 148 3.27 1.85 -15.52
N GLU A 149 4.22 1.30 -14.77
CA GLU A 149 5.57 1.03 -15.25
C GLU A 149 5.90 -0.45 -15.06
N GLY A 150 6.20 -1.17 -16.14
CA GLY A 150 6.51 -2.60 -16.06
C GLY A 150 5.41 -3.47 -15.45
N GLY A 151 4.14 -3.09 -15.62
CA GLY A 151 3.00 -3.81 -15.04
C GLY A 151 2.70 -3.48 -13.57
N LYS A 152 3.50 -2.63 -12.95
CA LYS A 152 3.31 -2.18 -11.55
C LYS A 152 2.76 -0.75 -11.53
N ILE A 153 1.99 -0.45 -10.49
CA ILE A 153 1.53 0.91 -10.24
C ILE A 153 2.66 1.67 -9.56
N VAL A 154 3.08 2.76 -10.18
CA VAL A 154 4.06 3.70 -9.67
C VAL A 154 3.37 5.00 -9.31
N LEU A 155 3.57 5.44 -8.10
CA LEU A 155 3.03 6.66 -7.54
C LEU A 155 4.11 7.75 -7.58
N THR A 156 3.76 8.95 -8.02
CA THR A 156 4.67 10.10 -8.06
C THR A 156 4.01 11.26 -7.33
N ASP A 157 4.70 11.84 -6.37
CA ASP A 157 4.24 13.01 -5.64
C ASP A 157 4.50 14.33 -6.41
N SER A 158 4.05 15.44 -5.86
CA SER A 158 4.23 16.76 -6.45
C SER A 158 5.69 17.24 -6.47
N ALA A 159 6.58 16.63 -5.69
CA ALA A 159 8.01 16.92 -5.67
C ALA A 159 8.80 16.03 -6.66
N GLY A 160 8.13 15.03 -7.26
CA GLY A 160 8.75 14.10 -8.21
C GLY A 160 9.31 12.82 -7.58
N HIS A 161 9.10 12.58 -6.27
CA HIS A 161 9.49 11.32 -5.67
C HIS A 161 8.57 10.21 -6.18
N LYS A 162 9.16 9.06 -6.46
CA LYS A 162 8.43 7.88 -6.96
C LYS A 162 8.40 6.80 -5.90
N ALA A 163 7.27 6.10 -5.83
CA ALA A 163 7.09 4.90 -5.01
C ALA A 163 6.29 3.87 -5.80
N THR A 164 6.70 2.60 -5.72
CA THR A 164 6.00 1.49 -6.37
C THR A 164 5.10 0.80 -5.35
N ILE A 165 3.88 0.44 -5.74
CA ILE A 165 3.03 -0.41 -4.92
C ILE A 165 3.61 -1.83 -4.94
N THR A 166 4.03 -2.31 -3.77
CA THR A 166 4.63 -3.64 -3.58
C THR A 166 3.60 -4.67 -3.14
N GLN A 167 2.64 -4.27 -2.31
CA GLN A 167 1.48 -5.07 -1.93
C GLN A 167 0.23 -4.19 -1.98
N ALA A 168 -0.76 -4.62 -2.76
CA ALA A 168 -2.01 -3.90 -2.94
C ALA A 168 -3.15 -4.52 -2.14
N ASP A 169 -4.22 -3.74 -1.93
CA ASP A 169 -5.54 -4.20 -1.51
C ASP A 169 -5.60 -4.96 -0.18
N GLN A 170 -4.75 -4.59 0.80
CA GLN A 170 -4.92 -5.10 2.16
C GLN A 170 -6.15 -4.44 2.79
N GLN A 171 -7.22 -5.22 2.94
CA GLN A 171 -8.51 -4.73 3.40
C GLN A 171 -8.61 -4.72 4.93
N TYR A 172 -9.10 -3.63 5.47
CA TYR A 172 -9.37 -3.39 6.89
C TYR A 172 -10.81 -2.93 7.08
N THR A 173 -11.32 -2.96 8.31
CA THR A 173 -12.71 -2.56 8.61
C THR A 173 -13.01 -1.10 8.26
N ASN A 174 -11.99 -0.25 8.27
CA ASN A 174 -12.12 1.19 8.00
C ASN A 174 -11.35 1.65 6.76
N GLY A 175 -10.96 0.74 5.86
CA GLY A 175 -10.33 1.09 4.59
C GLY A 175 -9.38 0.07 4.02
N VAL A 176 -8.48 0.53 3.17
CA VAL A 176 -7.52 -0.29 2.44
C VAL A 176 -6.10 0.25 2.63
N VAL A 177 -5.13 -0.65 2.67
CA VAL A 177 -3.71 -0.31 2.72
C VAL A 177 -3.02 -0.83 1.47
N HIS A 178 -2.20 0.03 0.85
CA HIS A 178 -1.22 -0.35 -0.16
C HIS A 178 0.18 -0.15 0.40
N GLN A 179 1.00 -1.20 0.38
CA GLN A 179 2.41 -1.04 0.73
C GLN A 179 3.20 -0.48 -0.45
N ILE A 180 4.10 0.45 -0.14
CA ILE A 180 4.95 1.12 -1.13
C ILE A 180 6.43 1.01 -0.73
N ASP A 181 7.33 1.04 -1.72
CA ASP A 181 8.77 0.88 -1.53
C ASP A 181 9.53 2.17 -1.17
N ALA A 182 8.88 3.32 -1.28
CA ALA A 182 9.49 4.61 -0.95
C ALA A 182 8.51 5.53 -0.23
N VAL A 183 9.02 6.52 0.51
CA VAL A 183 8.22 7.56 1.14
C VAL A 183 7.94 8.67 0.12
N LEU A 184 6.67 8.99 -0.10
CA LEU A 184 6.26 10.14 -0.88
C LEU A 184 6.25 11.38 0.04
N MET A 185 7.11 12.33 -0.27
CA MET A 185 7.22 13.58 0.49
C MET A 185 6.62 14.72 -0.34
N PRO A 186 5.52 15.35 0.12
CA PRO A 186 4.96 16.48 -0.60
C PRO A 186 6.01 17.58 -0.72
N ALA A 187 5.99 18.32 -1.84
CA ALA A 187 6.78 19.54 -1.96
C ALA A 187 6.52 20.40 -0.73
N ALA A 188 7.57 20.90 -0.10
CA ALA A 188 7.43 21.76 1.07
C ALA A 188 6.42 22.87 0.73
N ARG A 189 5.29 22.92 1.44
CA ARG A 189 4.38 24.06 1.31
C ARG A 189 5.17 25.29 1.64
N GLN A 190 5.41 26.15 0.66
CA GLN A 190 5.84 27.51 0.96
C GLN A 190 4.74 28.14 1.80
N ALA A 191 4.98 28.26 3.08
CA ALA A 191 4.14 29.03 3.98
C ALA A 191 4.20 30.48 3.51
N GLY A 192 3.20 30.90 2.70
CA GLY A 192 3.17 32.30 2.29
C GLY A 192 2.62 32.66 0.93
N ALA A 193 1.78 31.81 0.30
CA ALA A 193 1.09 32.26 -0.93
C ALA A 193 -0.42 32.14 -0.77
N GLY A 194 -1.03 32.99 0.02
CA GLY A 194 -2.48 32.97 0.22
C GLY A 194 -3.06 34.11 1.05
N ALA A 195 -2.46 35.28 0.97
CA ALA A 195 -3.14 36.51 1.35
C ALA A 195 -3.01 37.49 0.17
N GLY A 196 -3.85 37.27 -0.83
CA GLY A 196 -4.08 38.31 -1.85
C GLY A 196 -4.55 39.58 -1.17
N ALA A 197 -3.65 40.52 -0.98
CA ALA A 197 -4.00 41.87 -0.66
C ALA A 197 -4.74 42.44 -1.87
N THR A 198 -6.04 42.50 -1.77
CA THR A 198 -6.84 43.44 -2.61
C THR A 198 -6.48 44.86 -2.19
N SER A 199 -5.50 45.42 -2.85
CA SER A 199 -5.26 46.86 -2.79
C SER A 199 -6.42 47.54 -3.50
N ASN A 200 -7.40 47.98 -2.73
CA ASN A 200 -8.42 48.90 -3.18
C ASN A 200 -7.78 50.29 -3.27
N THR A 201 -7.35 50.68 -4.48
CA THR A 201 -6.93 52.03 -4.77
C THR A 201 -8.17 52.83 -5.16
N THR A 202 -8.71 53.58 -4.22
CA THR A 202 -9.65 54.67 -4.50
C THR A 202 -8.81 55.93 -4.76
N GLY A 203 -8.89 56.45 -5.97
CA GLY A 203 -8.46 57.75 -6.36
C GLY A 203 -9.62 58.50 -7.00
#